data_2ed16e546fba0b67bc6609345c7525f5
#
_entry.id   2ed16e546fba0b67bc6609345c7525f5
#
_cell.length_a   1.000
_cell.length_b   1.000
_cell.length_c   1.000
_cell.angle_alpha   90.00
_cell.angle_beta   90.00
_cell.angle_gamma   90.00
#
_symmetry.space_group_name_H-M   'P 1'
#
loop_
_entity.id
_entity.type
_entity.pdbx_description
1 polymer ?
#
loop_
_entity_poly.entity_id
_entity_poly.type
_entity_poly.pdbx_seq_one_letter_code
_entity_poly.pdbx_strand_id
1 'polypeptide(L)'
;MKKVIKVAGYQGEASVHTRSMDFFINELSKTFDFEYEKDITLLGKKASSLIDMTRNNDIQISYLWSSYYEKLLPEIQLLDLPFYFKNKNEVKTLIDDKFNKFVSEKLEDDLNLKLLGFWDNGARHISTNRSFINDESSCSDLKIRTTPSELHINIFNKLGFISCPLDVRDFKKALSDDKIDAQENPLTNFWNFGVQKSQKFLTLSSHLFGFCLFVVNQDFFNKLKDKEQELILKAAKETISYQYKLAEEDDSKLIDMIKNENVQIYEMTINEKNNFLKKVKPFHNNFFLQFPKMNFNEVI
;
A
#
# COMPACT_ATOMS: atom_id res chain seq x y z
N MET A 1 -17.21 -9.73 -30.93
CA MET A 1 -17.45 -9.22 -29.57
C MET A 1 -16.09 -8.99 -28.93
N LYS A 2 -15.92 -7.90 -28.21
CA LYS A 2 -14.73 -7.68 -27.39
C LYS A 2 -14.73 -8.67 -26.22
N LYS A 3 -13.53 -9.02 -25.73
CA LYS A 3 -13.42 -9.78 -24.47
C LYS A 3 -13.75 -8.87 -23.31
N VAL A 4 -14.48 -9.38 -22.33
CA VAL A 4 -14.75 -8.68 -21.06
C VAL A 4 -13.62 -8.98 -20.08
N ILE A 5 -13.05 -7.95 -19.47
CA ILE A 5 -12.06 -8.03 -18.40
C ILE A 5 -12.71 -7.52 -17.12
N LYS A 6 -12.72 -8.36 -16.07
CA LYS A 6 -13.20 -7.97 -14.75
C LYS A 6 -12.04 -7.41 -13.94
N VAL A 7 -12.23 -6.24 -13.39
CA VAL A 7 -11.25 -5.48 -12.62
C VAL A 7 -11.80 -5.16 -11.25
N ALA A 8 -10.99 -5.20 -10.21
CA ALA A 8 -11.44 -4.77 -8.90
C ALA A 8 -10.37 -4.03 -8.09
N GLY A 9 -10.85 -3.15 -7.21
CA GLY A 9 -10.08 -2.39 -6.25
C GLY A 9 -10.70 -2.42 -4.85
N TYR A 10 -10.20 -1.59 -3.92
CA TYR A 10 -10.65 -1.61 -2.51
C TYR A 10 -10.64 -0.23 -1.83
N GLN A 11 -10.44 0.87 -2.56
CA GLN A 11 -10.24 2.20 -1.96
C GLN A 11 -11.31 3.23 -2.35
N GLY A 12 -12.26 2.85 -3.20
CA GLY A 12 -13.36 3.73 -3.62
C GLY A 12 -12.98 4.75 -4.69
N GLU A 13 -13.96 5.54 -5.12
CA GLU A 13 -13.90 6.41 -6.30
C GLU A 13 -12.81 7.48 -6.28
N ALA A 14 -12.61 8.14 -5.13
CA ALA A 14 -11.69 9.27 -5.00
C ALA A 14 -10.22 8.86 -4.94
N SER A 15 -9.93 7.58 -4.75
CA SER A 15 -8.57 7.06 -4.60
C SER A 15 -7.72 7.32 -5.84
N VAL A 16 -6.47 7.68 -5.63
CA VAL A 16 -5.45 7.76 -6.70
C VAL A 16 -5.35 6.46 -7.49
N HIS A 17 -5.50 5.31 -6.82
CA HIS A 17 -5.44 4.00 -7.45
C HIS A 17 -6.65 3.72 -8.33
N THR A 18 -7.86 4.11 -7.88
CA THR A 18 -9.08 3.97 -8.68
C THR A 18 -9.02 4.84 -9.94
N ARG A 19 -8.59 6.10 -9.80
CA ARG A 19 -8.39 7.00 -10.94
C ARG A 19 -7.34 6.49 -11.93
N SER A 20 -6.29 5.84 -11.42
CA SER A 20 -5.27 5.21 -12.25
C SER A 20 -5.78 3.97 -12.96
N MET A 21 -6.65 3.19 -12.32
CA MET A 21 -7.32 2.07 -12.97
C MET A 21 -8.31 2.55 -14.04
N ASP A 22 -9.04 3.63 -13.79
CA ASP A 22 -9.91 4.26 -14.80
C ASP A 22 -9.09 4.71 -16.03
N PHE A 23 -7.88 5.26 -15.83
CA PHE A 23 -6.96 5.58 -16.92
C PHE A 23 -6.55 4.32 -17.70
N PHE A 24 -6.11 3.25 -17.00
CA PHE A 24 -5.75 1.97 -17.63
C PHE A 24 -6.89 1.38 -18.47
N ILE A 25 -8.10 1.38 -17.93
CA ILE A 25 -9.31 0.91 -18.60
C ILE A 25 -9.59 1.74 -19.87
N ASN A 26 -9.46 3.06 -19.77
CA ASN A 26 -9.68 3.95 -20.91
C ASN A 26 -8.72 3.67 -22.08
N GLU A 27 -7.41 3.47 -21.77
CA GLU A 27 -6.40 3.14 -22.80
C GLU A 27 -6.73 1.84 -23.56
N LEU A 28 -7.40 0.90 -22.91
CA LEU A 28 -7.73 -0.41 -23.46
C LEU A 28 -9.17 -0.54 -23.98
N SER A 29 -10.02 0.46 -23.76
CA SER A 29 -11.46 0.43 -24.06
C SER A 29 -11.82 0.20 -25.54
N LYS A 30 -10.89 0.48 -26.45
CA LYS A 30 -11.07 0.19 -27.88
C LYS A 30 -10.96 -1.31 -28.20
N THR A 31 -10.23 -2.09 -27.37
CA THR A 31 -9.93 -3.50 -27.59
C THR A 31 -10.75 -4.42 -26.70
N PHE A 32 -10.99 -4.02 -25.45
CA PHE A 32 -11.68 -4.81 -24.44
C PHE A 32 -12.90 -4.07 -23.90
N ASP A 33 -13.85 -4.82 -23.37
CA ASP A 33 -14.90 -4.33 -22.50
C ASP A 33 -14.52 -4.61 -21.05
N PHE A 34 -14.97 -3.76 -20.09
CA PHE A 34 -14.56 -3.88 -18.69
C PHE A 34 -15.78 -3.91 -17.75
N GLU A 35 -15.68 -4.78 -16.73
CA GLU A 35 -16.52 -4.73 -15.54
C GLU A 35 -15.60 -4.31 -14.37
N TYR A 36 -15.79 -3.11 -13.81
CA TYR A 36 -14.92 -2.58 -12.77
C TYR A 36 -15.65 -2.36 -11.45
N GLU A 37 -15.29 -3.18 -10.44
CA GLU A 37 -15.69 -2.96 -9.05
C GLU A 37 -14.64 -2.12 -8.33
N LYS A 38 -14.96 -0.86 -8.04
CA LYS A 38 -14.00 0.12 -7.50
C LYS A 38 -13.66 -0.12 -6.03
N ASP A 39 -14.59 -0.72 -5.26
CA ASP A 39 -14.39 -1.00 -3.84
C ASP A 39 -15.13 -2.26 -3.38
N ILE A 40 -14.46 -3.40 -3.42
CA ILE A 40 -15.04 -4.68 -2.96
C ILE A 40 -15.42 -4.66 -1.47
N THR A 41 -14.90 -3.73 -0.67
CA THR A 41 -15.23 -3.64 0.75
C THR A 41 -16.67 -3.19 0.96
N LEU A 42 -17.25 -2.44 0.01
CA LEU A 42 -18.68 -2.08 0.00
C LEU A 42 -19.59 -3.29 -0.25
N LEU A 43 -19.06 -4.34 -0.87
CA LEU A 43 -19.74 -5.64 -1.04
C LEU A 43 -19.52 -6.59 0.16
N GLY A 44 -18.96 -6.09 1.27
CA GLY A 44 -18.69 -6.86 2.47
C GLY A 44 -17.46 -7.78 2.38
N LYS A 45 -16.68 -7.72 1.30
CA LYS A 45 -15.45 -8.51 1.15
C LYS A 45 -14.27 -7.82 1.84
N LYS A 46 -13.29 -8.61 2.29
CA LYS A 46 -12.00 -8.07 2.77
C LYS A 46 -11.17 -7.61 1.58
N ALA A 47 -10.34 -6.56 1.77
CA ALA A 47 -9.39 -6.14 0.75
C ALA A 47 -8.43 -7.28 0.34
N SER A 48 -7.98 -8.09 1.31
CA SER A 48 -7.14 -9.27 1.06
C SER A 48 -7.76 -10.30 0.11
N SER A 49 -9.09 -10.33 -0.02
CA SER A 49 -9.76 -11.24 -0.96
C SER A 49 -9.40 -11.00 -2.42
N LEU A 50 -8.90 -9.79 -2.76
CA LEU A 50 -8.44 -9.49 -4.13
C LEU A 50 -7.35 -10.45 -4.61
N ILE A 51 -6.49 -10.94 -3.71
CA ILE A 51 -5.42 -11.89 -4.08
C ILE A 51 -6.06 -13.17 -4.62
N ASP A 52 -6.92 -13.82 -3.83
CA ASP A 52 -7.54 -15.08 -4.23
C ASP A 52 -8.49 -14.89 -5.42
N MET A 53 -9.27 -13.80 -5.45
CA MET A 53 -10.14 -13.49 -6.59
C MET A 53 -9.34 -13.37 -7.90
N THR A 54 -8.16 -12.76 -7.87
CA THR A 54 -7.31 -12.63 -9.07
C THR A 54 -6.63 -13.95 -9.40
N ARG A 55 -6.08 -14.67 -8.40
CA ARG A 55 -5.44 -15.98 -8.60
C ARG A 55 -6.39 -17.00 -9.22
N ASN A 56 -7.64 -17.03 -8.76
CA ASN A 56 -8.67 -17.96 -9.21
C ASN A 56 -9.36 -17.51 -10.51
N ASN A 57 -8.98 -16.35 -11.06
CA ASN A 57 -9.58 -15.77 -12.26
C ASN A 57 -11.06 -15.38 -12.11
N ASP A 58 -11.55 -15.16 -10.88
CA ASP A 58 -12.87 -14.57 -10.64
C ASP A 58 -12.93 -13.12 -11.14
N ILE A 59 -11.80 -12.41 -11.00
CA ILE A 59 -11.45 -11.16 -11.65
C ILE A 59 -10.10 -11.32 -12.34
N GLN A 60 -9.85 -10.56 -13.42
CA GLN A 60 -8.62 -10.69 -14.17
C GLN A 60 -7.52 -9.74 -13.69
N ILE A 61 -7.87 -8.55 -13.23
CA ILE A 61 -6.90 -7.51 -12.88
C ILE A 61 -7.30 -6.88 -11.55
N SER A 62 -6.29 -6.65 -10.70
CA SER A 62 -6.46 -5.94 -9.43
C SER A 62 -5.21 -5.18 -9.02
N TYR A 63 -5.36 -4.31 -8.02
CA TYR A 63 -4.24 -3.75 -7.27
C TYR A 63 -4.47 -3.94 -5.77
N LEU A 64 -3.39 -4.17 -5.02
CA LEU A 64 -3.47 -4.33 -3.57
C LEU A 64 -2.14 -3.93 -2.93
N TRP A 65 -2.19 -3.30 -1.74
CA TRP A 65 -0.99 -2.96 -0.98
C TRP A 65 -0.13 -4.20 -0.69
N SER A 66 1.19 -4.06 -0.89
CA SER A 66 2.20 -5.12 -0.78
C SER A 66 2.10 -5.95 0.50
N SER A 67 1.86 -5.31 1.63
CA SER A 67 1.74 -5.95 2.95
C SER A 67 0.71 -7.09 3.03
N TYR A 68 -0.34 -7.05 2.20
CA TYR A 68 -1.32 -8.14 2.17
C TYR A 68 -0.77 -9.44 1.57
N TYR A 69 0.34 -9.37 0.84
CA TYR A 69 1.02 -10.54 0.27
C TYR A 69 2.00 -11.22 1.24
N GLU A 70 2.26 -10.66 2.43
CA GLU A 70 3.26 -11.11 3.42
C GLU A 70 3.23 -12.63 3.66
N LYS A 71 2.04 -13.23 3.78
CA LYS A 71 1.90 -14.67 4.05
C LYS A 71 2.22 -15.56 2.84
N LEU A 72 2.12 -15.02 1.63
CA LEU A 72 2.32 -15.73 0.37
C LEU A 72 3.70 -15.44 -0.24
N LEU A 73 4.23 -14.26 0.04
CA LEU A 73 5.51 -13.77 -0.43
C LEU A 73 6.19 -13.00 0.72
N PRO A 74 6.80 -13.72 1.69
CA PRO A 74 7.36 -13.07 2.90
C PRO A 74 8.44 -12.03 2.61
N GLU A 75 9.19 -12.17 1.52
CA GLU A 75 10.24 -11.24 1.11
C GLU A 75 9.70 -9.84 0.78
N ILE A 76 8.39 -9.72 0.51
CA ILE A 76 7.74 -8.42 0.27
C ILE A 76 7.81 -7.50 1.48
N GLN A 77 8.01 -8.07 2.70
CA GLN A 77 8.21 -7.32 3.93
C GLN A 77 9.40 -6.37 3.89
N LEU A 78 10.32 -6.51 2.93
CA LEU A 78 11.38 -5.53 2.70
C LEU A 78 10.81 -4.12 2.52
N LEU A 79 9.69 -3.99 1.81
CA LEU A 79 9.00 -2.72 1.59
C LEU A 79 8.32 -2.18 2.86
N ASP A 80 8.10 -3.04 3.85
CA ASP A 80 7.37 -2.75 5.08
C ASP A 80 8.29 -2.60 6.32
N LEU A 81 9.62 -2.53 6.12
CA LEU A 81 10.58 -2.28 7.20
C LEU A 81 10.59 -0.79 7.56
N PRO A 82 10.07 -0.36 8.73
CA PRO A 82 9.95 1.06 9.05
C PRO A 82 11.31 1.74 9.19
N PHE A 83 11.39 2.97 8.67
CA PHE A 83 12.61 3.78 8.68
C PHE A 83 13.84 3.13 8.00
N TYR A 84 13.63 2.07 7.21
CA TYR A 84 14.71 1.42 6.47
C TYR A 84 15.14 2.28 5.28
N PHE A 85 14.19 2.76 4.51
CA PHE A 85 14.43 3.69 3.40
C PHE A 85 14.32 5.14 3.89
N LYS A 86 15.21 6.00 3.41
CA LYS A 86 15.23 7.43 3.78
C LYS A 86 14.19 8.24 3.01
N ASN A 87 13.88 7.80 1.80
CA ASN A 87 12.96 8.50 0.90
C ASN A 87 12.37 7.53 -0.14
N LYS A 88 11.34 8.01 -0.84
CA LYS A 88 10.62 7.26 -1.88
C LYS A 88 11.54 6.85 -3.06
N ASN A 89 12.55 7.66 -3.40
CA ASN A 89 13.43 7.36 -4.53
C ASN A 89 14.31 6.15 -4.27
N GLU A 90 14.76 5.93 -3.03
CA GLU A 90 15.50 4.71 -2.67
C GLU A 90 14.65 3.46 -2.91
N VAL A 91 13.38 3.48 -2.49
CA VAL A 91 12.47 2.35 -2.72
C VAL A 91 12.19 2.18 -4.22
N LYS A 92 11.96 3.28 -4.93
CA LYS A 92 11.72 3.24 -6.38
C LYS A 92 12.90 2.62 -7.13
N THR A 93 14.12 3.00 -6.79
CA THR A 93 15.33 2.40 -7.39
C THR A 93 15.37 0.90 -7.14
N LEU A 94 15.03 0.45 -5.92
CA LEU A 94 14.98 -0.96 -5.58
C LEU A 94 13.94 -1.72 -6.43
N ILE A 95 12.72 -1.19 -6.54
CA ILE A 95 11.64 -1.84 -7.29
C ILE A 95 11.79 -1.73 -8.82
N ASP A 96 12.61 -0.83 -9.32
CA ASP A 96 12.90 -0.70 -10.76
C ASP A 96 13.98 -1.69 -11.24
N ASP A 97 14.64 -2.46 -10.35
CA ASP A 97 15.74 -3.36 -10.62
C ASP A 97 15.45 -4.81 -10.16
N LYS A 98 16.36 -5.38 -9.43
CA LYS A 98 16.39 -6.80 -8.99
C LYS A 98 15.16 -7.23 -8.20
N PHE A 99 14.60 -6.34 -7.41
CA PHE A 99 13.43 -6.65 -6.61
C PHE A 99 12.17 -6.85 -7.47
N ASN A 100 11.99 -6.05 -8.53
CA ASN A 100 10.91 -6.24 -9.50
C ASN A 100 10.96 -7.65 -10.12
N LYS A 101 12.14 -8.03 -10.62
CA LYS A 101 12.34 -9.34 -11.22
C LYS A 101 12.03 -10.47 -10.24
N PHE A 102 12.56 -10.37 -9.02
CA PHE A 102 12.32 -11.36 -7.98
C PHE A 102 10.82 -11.51 -7.66
N VAL A 103 10.12 -10.37 -7.44
CA VAL A 103 8.68 -10.39 -7.15
C VAL A 103 7.88 -10.93 -8.33
N SER A 104 8.22 -10.56 -9.56
CA SER A 104 7.56 -11.07 -10.78
C SER A 104 7.67 -12.58 -10.88
N GLU A 105 8.88 -13.14 -10.75
CA GLU A 105 9.13 -14.58 -10.79
C GLU A 105 8.31 -15.31 -9.71
N LYS A 106 8.32 -14.80 -8.47
CA LYS A 106 7.56 -15.40 -7.36
C LYS A 106 6.04 -15.34 -7.56
N LEU A 107 5.52 -14.25 -8.08
CA LEU A 107 4.08 -14.13 -8.37
C LEU A 107 3.66 -15.09 -9.49
N GLU A 108 4.48 -15.24 -10.52
CA GLU A 108 4.21 -16.13 -11.65
C GLU A 108 4.32 -17.61 -11.24
N ASP A 109 5.38 -17.99 -10.51
CA ASP A 109 5.65 -19.39 -10.15
C ASP A 109 4.72 -19.92 -9.05
N ASP A 110 4.43 -19.10 -8.04
CA ASP A 110 3.77 -19.57 -6.81
C ASP A 110 2.29 -19.14 -6.73
N LEU A 111 1.89 -18.06 -7.43
CA LEU A 111 0.59 -17.42 -7.20
C LEU A 111 -0.32 -17.31 -8.42
N ASN A 112 0.10 -17.78 -9.59
CA ASN A 112 -0.65 -17.60 -10.86
C ASN A 112 -1.02 -16.13 -11.13
N LEU A 113 -0.12 -15.22 -10.77
CA LEU A 113 -0.24 -13.78 -10.96
C LEU A 113 0.92 -13.26 -11.78
N LYS A 114 0.65 -12.40 -12.75
CA LYS A 114 1.67 -11.65 -13.46
C LYS A 114 1.71 -10.21 -12.95
N LEU A 115 2.90 -9.74 -12.56
CA LEU A 115 3.11 -8.36 -12.14
C LEU A 115 3.04 -7.43 -13.36
N LEU A 116 2.14 -6.47 -13.33
CA LEU A 116 2.08 -5.37 -14.30
C LEU A 116 2.92 -4.18 -13.83
N GLY A 117 3.16 -4.06 -12.52
CA GLY A 117 4.05 -3.08 -11.92
C GLY A 117 3.69 -2.73 -10.49
N PHE A 118 4.44 -1.79 -9.94
CA PHE A 118 4.20 -1.23 -8.62
C PHE A 118 3.58 0.15 -8.75
N TRP A 119 2.55 0.42 -7.96
CA TRP A 119 1.93 1.73 -7.83
C TRP A 119 2.32 2.37 -6.50
N ASP A 120 2.61 3.66 -6.53
CA ASP A 120 2.88 4.45 -5.33
C ASP A 120 1.64 4.55 -4.45
N ASN A 121 1.72 4.05 -3.22
CA ASN A 121 0.67 4.18 -2.22
C ASN A 121 0.96 5.32 -1.21
N GLY A 122 2.03 6.07 -1.41
CA GLY A 122 2.40 7.25 -0.61
C GLY A 122 3.26 6.96 0.62
N ALA A 123 3.86 8.02 1.16
CA ALA A 123 4.52 7.98 2.44
C ALA A 123 3.48 7.81 3.56
N ARG A 124 3.76 6.89 4.49
CA ARG A 124 2.84 6.59 5.60
C ARG A 124 3.19 7.40 6.84
N HIS A 125 2.14 7.88 7.48
CA HIS A 125 2.20 8.80 8.62
C HIS A 125 1.32 8.29 9.75
N ILE A 126 1.61 8.70 10.98
CA ILE A 126 0.85 8.28 12.16
C ILE A 126 -0.11 9.39 12.55
N SER A 127 -1.38 9.08 12.76
CA SER A 127 -2.34 10.02 13.33
C SER A 127 -2.96 9.48 14.59
N THR A 128 -3.39 10.39 15.47
CA THR A 128 -4.02 10.09 16.77
C THR A 128 -5.15 11.04 17.09
N ASN A 129 -5.97 10.65 18.07
CA ASN A 129 -6.99 11.53 18.68
C ASN A 129 -6.49 12.26 19.93
N ARG A 130 -5.23 12.07 20.39
CA ARG A 130 -4.72 12.60 21.65
C ARG A 130 -3.58 13.61 21.52
N SER A 131 -2.50 13.24 20.83
CA SER A 131 -1.28 14.04 20.75
C SER A 131 -0.41 13.63 19.55
N PHE A 132 0.61 14.39 19.25
CA PHE A 132 1.63 13.99 18.28
C PHE A 132 2.45 12.80 18.78
N ILE A 133 2.96 12.02 17.83
CA ILE A 133 3.89 10.92 18.08
C ILE A 133 5.30 11.41 17.76
N ASN A 134 6.12 11.59 18.79
CA ASN A 134 7.51 12.07 18.67
C ASN A 134 8.52 11.23 19.46
N ASP A 135 8.05 10.42 20.41
CA ASP A 135 8.85 9.49 21.18
C ASP A 135 8.04 8.25 21.61
N GLU A 136 8.66 7.34 22.35
CA GLU A 136 8.01 6.12 22.85
C GLU A 136 6.91 6.42 23.86
N SER A 137 7.08 7.44 24.70
CA SER A 137 6.09 7.78 25.72
C SER A 137 4.79 8.27 25.09
N SER A 138 4.87 8.94 23.94
CA SER A 138 3.72 9.38 23.16
C SER A 138 2.95 8.23 22.49
N CYS A 139 3.56 7.04 22.37
CA CYS A 139 2.93 5.83 21.86
C CYS A 139 2.19 5.03 22.92
N SER A 140 2.54 5.23 24.21
CA SER A 140 2.10 4.37 25.30
C SER A 140 0.58 4.37 25.47
N ASP A 141 0.01 3.18 25.67
CA ASP A 141 -1.42 2.94 25.88
C ASP A 141 -2.35 3.36 24.73
N LEU A 142 -1.79 3.77 23.57
CA LEU A 142 -2.59 4.06 22.39
C LEU A 142 -2.89 2.78 21.61
N LYS A 143 -4.16 2.52 21.36
CA LYS A 143 -4.62 1.46 20.46
C LYS A 143 -4.44 1.92 19.01
N ILE A 144 -3.40 1.39 18.35
CA ILE A 144 -3.14 1.71 16.94
C ILE A 144 -3.75 0.66 16.03
N ARG A 145 -4.55 1.09 15.06
CA ARG A 145 -4.94 0.20 13.97
C ARG A 145 -3.74 -0.11 13.08
N THR A 146 -3.48 -1.38 12.89
CA THR A 146 -2.53 -1.90 11.89
C THR A 146 -3.26 -2.73 10.84
N THR A 147 -2.63 -2.98 9.71
CA THR A 147 -3.06 -4.08 8.83
C THR A 147 -2.87 -5.41 9.54
N PRO A 148 -3.53 -6.50 9.10
CA PRO A 148 -3.33 -7.85 9.62
C PRO A 148 -1.98 -8.45 9.17
N SER A 149 -0.88 -7.72 9.37
CA SER A 149 0.52 -8.11 9.14
C SER A 149 1.18 -8.41 10.48
N GLU A 150 1.81 -9.57 10.61
CA GLU A 150 2.54 -9.93 11.84
C GLU A 150 3.73 -8.99 12.06
N LEU A 151 4.41 -8.61 10.99
CA LEU A 151 5.50 -7.65 11.06
C LEU A 151 5.02 -6.31 11.65
N HIS A 152 3.93 -5.73 11.12
CA HIS A 152 3.39 -4.46 11.60
C HIS A 152 2.92 -4.55 13.05
N ILE A 153 2.19 -5.62 13.41
CA ILE A 153 1.74 -5.86 14.80
C ILE A 153 2.94 -5.82 15.76
N ASN A 154 3.98 -6.58 15.45
CA ASN A 154 5.16 -6.70 16.30
C ASN A 154 5.95 -5.39 16.39
N ILE A 155 6.08 -4.67 15.28
CA ILE A 155 6.77 -3.37 15.22
C ILE A 155 6.02 -2.33 16.05
N PHE A 156 4.72 -2.14 15.86
CA PHE A 156 3.97 -1.12 16.59
C PHE A 156 3.86 -1.44 18.08
N ASN A 157 3.75 -2.73 18.46
CA ASN A 157 3.86 -3.14 19.86
C ASN A 157 5.26 -2.81 20.43
N LYS A 158 6.33 -3.01 19.65
CA LYS A 158 7.70 -2.66 20.08
C LYS A 158 7.89 -1.16 20.25
N LEU A 159 7.17 -0.35 19.50
CA LEU A 159 7.19 1.11 19.62
C LEU A 159 6.37 1.62 20.83
N GLY A 160 5.63 0.77 21.53
CA GLY A 160 4.86 1.11 22.72
C GLY A 160 3.35 1.18 22.51
N PHE A 161 2.86 1.01 21.29
CA PHE A 161 1.42 0.96 21.00
C PHE A 161 0.79 -0.38 21.40
N ILE A 162 -0.53 -0.39 21.48
CA ILE A 162 -1.35 -1.60 21.54
C ILE A 162 -1.90 -1.83 20.13
N SER A 163 -1.34 -2.80 19.40
CA SER A 163 -1.75 -3.06 18.01
C SER A 163 -3.12 -3.68 17.91
N CYS A 164 -3.96 -3.13 17.05
CA CYS A 164 -5.30 -3.60 16.71
C CYS A 164 -5.35 -3.97 15.20
N PRO A 165 -5.07 -5.22 14.82
CA PRO A 165 -5.04 -5.62 13.41
C PRO A 165 -6.46 -5.67 12.83
N LEU A 166 -6.75 -4.79 11.86
CA LEU A 166 -8.05 -4.69 11.19
C LEU A 166 -7.85 -4.55 9.68
N ASP A 167 -8.60 -5.35 8.91
CA ASP A 167 -8.74 -5.12 7.48
C ASP A 167 -9.37 -3.74 7.23
N VAL A 168 -9.09 -3.14 6.07
CA VAL A 168 -9.61 -1.81 5.73
C VAL A 168 -11.14 -1.76 5.73
N ARG A 169 -11.81 -2.88 5.44
CA ARG A 169 -13.27 -3.01 5.52
C ARG A 169 -13.78 -2.67 6.92
N ASP A 170 -13.10 -3.16 7.96
CA ASP A 170 -13.55 -3.03 9.35
C ASP A 170 -13.00 -1.75 10.02
N PHE A 171 -11.97 -1.15 9.43
CA PHE A 171 -11.28 0.03 9.95
C PHE A 171 -12.18 1.25 10.07
N LYS A 172 -12.93 1.58 9.03
CA LYS A 172 -13.84 2.76 9.04
C LYS A 172 -14.85 2.69 10.20
N LYS A 173 -15.39 1.48 10.48
CA LYS A 173 -16.29 1.27 11.59
C LYS A 173 -15.58 1.38 12.95
N ALA A 174 -14.39 0.79 13.09
CA ALA A 174 -13.62 0.89 14.33
C ALA A 174 -13.23 2.33 14.68
N LEU A 175 -12.97 3.15 13.65
CA LEU A 175 -12.71 4.58 13.81
C LEU A 175 -13.93 5.35 14.30
N SER A 176 -15.12 5.09 13.73
CA SER A 176 -16.37 5.74 14.15
C SER A 176 -16.87 5.28 15.52
N ASP A 177 -16.51 4.08 15.95
CA ASP A 177 -16.88 3.49 17.24
C ASP A 177 -15.89 3.84 18.37
N ASP A 178 -14.90 4.72 18.12
CA ASP A 178 -13.82 5.09 19.06
C ASP A 178 -13.05 3.89 19.64
N LYS A 179 -12.92 2.81 18.85
CA LYS A 179 -12.22 1.59 19.27
C LYS A 179 -10.72 1.66 19.13
N ILE A 180 -10.24 2.67 18.39
CA ILE A 180 -8.82 2.90 18.10
C ILE A 180 -8.47 4.35 18.39
N ASP A 181 -7.30 4.58 18.98
CA ASP A 181 -6.77 5.90 19.33
C ASP A 181 -5.86 6.45 18.23
N ALA A 182 -5.24 5.56 17.46
CA ALA A 182 -4.25 5.87 16.45
C ALA A 182 -4.40 4.98 15.20
N GLN A 183 -3.83 5.44 14.10
CA GLN A 183 -3.67 4.66 12.88
C GLN A 183 -2.44 5.17 12.10
N GLU A 184 -2.00 4.41 11.10
CA GLU A 184 -0.96 4.79 10.17
C GLU A 184 -1.44 4.56 8.73
N ASN A 185 -1.29 5.56 7.89
CA ASN A 185 -1.68 5.53 6.48
C ASN A 185 -0.97 6.65 5.71
N PRO A 186 -0.93 6.54 4.36
CA PRO A 186 -0.60 7.69 3.53
C PRO A 186 -1.70 8.76 3.59
N LEU A 187 -1.36 9.99 3.19
CA LEU A 187 -2.27 11.14 3.24
C LEU A 187 -3.56 10.90 2.43
N THR A 188 -3.44 10.25 1.27
CA THR A 188 -4.60 9.91 0.45
C THR A 188 -5.59 9.00 1.19
N ASN A 189 -5.10 7.98 1.92
CA ASN A 189 -5.98 7.10 2.70
C ASN A 189 -6.48 7.76 3.97
N PHE A 190 -5.64 8.58 4.63
CA PHE A 190 -6.07 9.40 5.77
C PHE A 190 -7.31 10.25 5.39
N TRP A 191 -7.27 10.88 4.24
CA TRP A 191 -8.38 11.69 3.72
C TRP A 191 -9.57 10.84 3.27
N ASN A 192 -9.35 9.87 2.39
CA ASN A 192 -10.42 9.10 1.75
C ASN A 192 -11.19 8.21 2.75
N PHE A 193 -10.54 7.75 3.82
CA PHE A 193 -11.22 6.99 4.88
C PHE A 193 -11.90 7.88 5.93
N GLY A 194 -11.79 9.21 5.81
CA GLY A 194 -12.44 10.15 6.72
C GLY A 194 -11.77 10.24 8.09
N VAL A 195 -10.49 9.86 8.21
CA VAL A 195 -9.74 9.82 9.47
C VAL A 195 -9.64 11.21 10.13
N GLN A 196 -9.50 12.27 9.31
CA GLN A 196 -9.46 13.67 9.74
C GLN A 196 -10.67 14.11 10.56
N LYS A 197 -11.78 13.38 10.47
CA LYS A 197 -12.99 13.70 11.24
C LYS A 197 -12.83 13.36 12.72
N SER A 198 -12.07 12.32 13.06
CA SER A 198 -11.90 11.80 14.43
C SER A 198 -10.49 11.98 14.98
N GLN A 199 -9.44 11.93 14.14
CA GLN A 199 -8.05 12.08 14.59
C GLN A 199 -7.49 13.43 14.15
N LYS A 200 -7.15 14.26 15.13
CA LYS A 200 -6.79 15.67 14.94
C LYS A 200 -5.28 15.95 15.05
N PHE A 201 -4.48 14.94 15.37
CA PHE A 201 -3.02 15.04 15.45
C PHE A 201 -2.39 14.15 14.39
N LEU A 202 -1.78 14.74 13.37
CA LEU A 202 -1.09 14.05 12.30
C LEU A 202 0.41 14.26 12.40
N THR A 203 1.16 13.21 12.68
CA THR A 203 2.63 13.21 12.68
C THR A 203 3.13 12.73 11.33
N LEU A 204 3.78 13.61 10.55
CA LEU A 204 4.43 13.28 9.29
C LEU A 204 5.72 12.51 9.56
N SER A 205 5.58 11.24 9.90
CA SER A 205 6.70 10.36 10.26
C SER A 205 7.45 9.83 9.04
N SER A 206 6.77 9.64 7.92
CA SER A 206 7.33 8.99 6.72
C SER A 206 8.08 7.70 7.07
N HIS A 207 7.50 6.91 8.00
CA HIS A 207 8.13 5.71 8.54
C HIS A 207 8.14 4.55 7.53
N LEU A 208 7.26 4.58 6.54
CA LEU A 208 7.17 3.64 5.42
C LEU A 208 6.82 4.39 4.14
N PHE A 209 7.24 3.82 3.01
CA PHE A 209 6.81 4.24 1.67
C PHE A 209 6.03 3.07 1.07
N GLY A 210 4.70 3.20 1.06
CA GLY A 210 3.82 2.12 0.63
C GLY A 210 3.80 1.92 -0.88
N PHE A 211 3.67 0.66 -1.31
CA PHE A 211 3.47 0.31 -2.72
C PHE A 211 2.33 -0.71 -2.85
N CYS A 212 1.56 -0.57 -3.92
CA CYS A 212 0.60 -1.59 -4.32
C CYS A 212 1.18 -2.42 -5.46
N LEU A 213 0.95 -3.73 -5.42
CA LEU A 213 1.16 -4.59 -6.58
C LEU A 213 -0.03 -4.44 -7.51
N PHE A 214 0.22 -4.08 -8.76
CA PHE A 214 -0.72 -4.08 -9.86
C PHE A 214 -0.52 -5.36 -10.65
N VAL A 215 -1.52 -6.24 -10.65
CA VAL A 215 -1.38 -7.62 -11.12
C VAL A 215 -2.50 -8.03 -12.07
N VAL A 216 -2.19 -8.99 -12.94
CA VAL A 216 -3.16 -9.70 -13.78
C VAL A 216 -3.07 -11.20 -13.53
N ASN A 217 -4.19 -11.92 -13.62
CA ASN A 217 -4.19 -13.38 -13.60
C ASN A 217 -3.33 -13.91 -14.75
N GLN A 218 -2.36 -14.78 -14.44
CA GLN A 218 -1.36 -15.26 -15.40
C GLN A 218 -1.98 -16.15 -16.48
N ASP A 219 -2.88 -17.05 -16.11
CA ASP A 219 -3.55 -17.93 -17.08
C ASP A 219 -4.42 -17.14 -18.07
N PHE A 220 -5.14 -16.12 -17.55
CA PHE A 220 -5.89 -15.22 -18.42
C PHE A 220 -4.95 -14.48 -19.39
N PHE A 221 -3.88 -13.89 -18.86
CA PHE A 221 -2.91 -13.15 -19.68
C PHE A 221 -2.30 -14.02 -20.76
N ASN A 222 -1.88 -15.25 -20.44
CA ASN A 222 -1.25 -16.18 -21.37
C ASN A 222 -2.21 -16.69 -22.47
N LYS A 223 -3.54 -16.63 -22.25
CA LYS A 223 -4.56 -16.97 -23.26
C LYS A 223 -4.90 -15.81 -24.20
N LEU A 224 -4.36 -14.63 -23.95
CA LEU A 224 -4.51 -13.49 -24.85
C LEU A 224 -3.60 -13.67 -26.10
N LYS A 225 -4.01 -13.07 -27.21
CA LYS A 225 -3.14 -12.97 -28.39
C LYS A 225 -1.96 -12.05 -28.09
N ASP A 226 -0.83 -12.25 -28.73
CA ASP A 226 0.40 -11.47 -28.55
C ASP A 226 0.14 -9.95 -28.58
N LYS A 227 -0.62 -9.47 -29.58
CA LYS A 227 -1.00 -8.05 -29.68
C LYS A 227 -1.86 -7.56 -28.51
N GLU A 228 -2.72 -8.41 -27.94
CA GLU A 228 -3.54 -8.09 -26.79
C GLU A 228 -2.66 -7.99 -25.53
N GLN A 229 -1.69 -8.90 -25.37
CA GLN A 229 -0.68 -8.87 -24.31
C GLN A 229 0.18 -7.61 -24.39
N GLU A 230 0.70 -7.27 -25.56
CA GLU A 230 1.48 -6.06 -25.80
C GLU A 230 0.70 -4.79 -25.43
N LEU A 231 -0.59 -4.72 -25.78
CA LEU A 231 -1.46 -3.60 -25.43
C LEU A 231 -1.63 -3.46 -23.93
N ILE A 232 -1.87 -4.56 -23.21
CA ILE A 232 -1.99 -4.55 -21.74
C ILE A 232 -0.70 -4.08 -21.08
N LEU A 233 0.45 -4.62 -21.49
CA LEU A 233 1.76 -4.23 -20.95
C LEU A 233 2.09 -2.77 -21.24
N LYS A 234 1.78 -2.29 -22.43
CA LYS A 234 1.95 -0.88 -22.80
C LYS A 234 1.08 0.02 -21.94
N ALA A 235 -0.22 -0.27 -21.85
CA ALA A 235 -1.17 0.50 -21.02
C ALA A 235 -0.77 0.47 -19.54
N ALA A 236 -0.28 -0.67 -19.03
CA ALA A 236 0.22 -0.78 -17.65
C ALA A 236 1.41 0.15 -17.42
N LYS A 237 2.39 0.19 -18.31
CA LYS A 237 3.55 1.08 -18.23
C LYS A 237 3.15 2.56 -18.23
N GLU A 238 2.23 2.94 -19.12
CA GLU A 238 1.71 4.31 -19.19
C GLU A 238 0.94 4.67 -17.91
N THR A 239 0.14 3.72 -17.40
CA THR A 239 -0.60 3.88 -16.15
C THR A 239 0.31 4.06 -14.94
N ILE A 240 1.42 3.33 -14.85
CA ILE A 240 2.39 3.50 -13.76
C ILE A 240 2.92 4.94 -13.75
N SER A 241 3.34 5.45 -14.90
CA SER A 241 3.84 6.83 -15.03
C SER A 241 2.77 7.86 -14.64
N TYR A 242 1.54 7.66 -15.09
CA TYR A 242 0.39 8.50 -14.73
C TYR A 242 0.10 8.45 -13.22
N GLN A 243 0.10 7.25 -12.63
CA GLN A 243 -0.20 7.01 -11.22
C GLN A 243 0.81 7.68 -10.28
N TYR A 244 2.11 7.58 -10.58
CA TYR A 244 3.15 8.24 -9.78
C TYR A 244 2.99 9.76 -9.78
N LYS A 245 2.74 10.35 -10.96
CA LYS A 245 2.49 11.79 -11.08
C LYS A 245 1.24 12.21 -10.30
N LEU A 246 0.16 11.43 -10.43
CA LEU A 246 -1.10 11.71 -9.74
C LEU A 246 -0.96 11.59 -8.21
N ALA A 247 -0.19 10.61 -7.71
CA ALA A 247 0.09 10.44 -6.29
C ALA A 247 0.86 11.63 -5.71
N GLU A 248 1.88 12.12 -6.43
CA GLU A 248 2.65 13.30 -6.02
C GLU A 248 1.80 14.59 -5.99
N GLU A 249 0.95 14.78 -7.00
CA GLU A 249 0.02 15.90 -7.06
C GLU A 249 -1.01 15.87 -5.92
N ASP A 250 -1.52 14.67 -5.58
CA ASP A 250 -2.47 14.49 -4.48
C ASP A 250 -1.81 14.78 -3.13
N ASP A 251 -0.64 14.20 -2.85
CA ASP A 251 0.07 14.42 -1.59
C ASP A 251 0.29 15.92 -1.31
N SER A 252 0.64 16.69 -2.36
CA SER A 252 0.86 18.14 -2.25
C SER A 252 -0.43 18.89 -1.87
N LYS A 253 -1.57 18.51 -2.43
CA LYS A 253 -2.86 19.16 -2.17
C LYS A 253 -3.47 18.76 -0.83
N LEU A 254 -3.28 17.50 -0.44
CA LEU A 254 -3.91 16.93 0.75
C LEU A 254 -3.43 17.57 2.05
N ILE A 255 -2.18 18.01 2.13
CA ILE A 255 -1.66 18.71 3.31
C ILE A 255 -2.52 19.94 3.64
N ASP A 256 -2.82 20.76 2.65
CA ASP A 256 -3.61 21.98 2.86
C ASP A 256 -5.09 21.66 3.14
N MET A 257 -5.64 20.67 2.45
CA MET A 257 -7.00 20.19 2.72
C MET A 257 -7.15 19.68 4.15
N ILE A 258 -6.18 18.89 4.63
CA ILE A 258 -6.15 18.33 5.99
C ILE A 258 -6.06 19.44 7.04
N LYS A 259 -5.23 20.47 6.83
CA LYS A 259 -5.14 21.63 7.72
C LYS A 259 -6.49 22.36 7.86
N ASN A 260 -7.23 22.49 6.75
CA ASN A 260 -8.53 23.14 6.73
C ASN A 260 -9.61 22.40 7.54
N GLU A 261 -9.38 21.11 7.86
CA GLU A 261 -10.25 20.29 8.72
C GLU A 261 -9.86 20.39 10.23
N ASN A 262 -9.10 21.40 10.62
CA ASN A 262 -8.59 21.58 11.97
C ASN A 262 -7.73 20.41 12.48
N VAL A 263 -7.01 19.74 11.57
CA VAL A 263 -6.00 18.74 11.92
C VAL A 263 -4.67 19.48 12.15
N GLN A 264 -4.09 19.26 13.30
CA GLN A 264 -2.76 19.75 13.62
C GLN A 264 -1.73 18.83 13.00
N ILE A 265 -0.71 19.40 12.34
CA ILE A 265 0.32 18.65 11.62
C ILE A 265 1.66 18.92 12.27
N TYR A 266 2.41 17.86 12.55
CA TYR A 266 3.76 17.90 13.07
C TYR A 266 4.69 17.08 12.18
N GLU A 267 5.80 17.64 11.76
CA GLU A 267 6.82 16.92 11.00
C GLU A 267 7.87 16.33 11.97
N MET A 268 7.97 15.00 11.98
CA MET A 268 8.91 14.27 12.82
C MET A 268 10.35 14.63 12.44
N THR A 269 11.14 15.07 13.40
CA THR A 269 12.55 15.43 13.19
C THR A 269 13.41 14.20 12.88
N ILE A 270 14.58 14.43 12.27
CA ILE A 270 15.55 13.36 11.96
C ILE A 270 16.00 12.63 13.25
N ASN A 271 16.17 13.37 14.36
CA ASN A 271 16.57 12.75 15.63
C ASN A 271 15.49 11.83 16.18
N GLU A 272 14.23 12.21 16.11
CA GLU A 272 13.09 11.38 16.52
C GLU A 272 12.99 10.15 15.62
N LYS A 273 13.08 10.29 14.29
CA LYS A 273 13.12 9.14 13.36
C LYS A 273 14.26 8.18 13.70
N ASN A 274 15.44 8.68 14.02
CA ASN A 274 16.59 7.87 14.41
C ASN A 274 16.36 7.12 15.74
N ASN A 275 15.62 7.72 16.68
CA ASN A 275 15.28 7.06 17.94
C ASN A 275 14.29 5.91 17.71
N PHE A 276 13.29 6.11 16.87
CA PHE A 276 12.36 5.04 16.45
C PHE A 276 13.09 3.95 15.65
N LEU A 277 13.98 4.33 14.72
CA LEU A 277 14.81 3.38 13.95
C LEU A 277 15.61 2.45 14.87
N LYS A 278 16.27 2.99 15.91
CA LYS A 278 17.03 2.16 16.86
C LYS A 278 16.18 1.05 17.48
N LYS A 279 14.90 1.34 17.77
CA LYS A 279 13.99 0.37 18.38
C LYS A 279 13.53 -0.71 17.42
N VAL A 280 13.33 -0.37 16.14
CA VAL A 280 12.87 -1.32 15.12
C VAL A 280 14.02 -2.04 14.40
N LYS A 281 15.27 -1.61 14.60
CA LYS A 281 16.47 -2.22 14.00
C LYS A 281 16.56 -3.74 14.19
N PRO A 282 16.16 -4.35 15.33
CA PRO A 282 16.12 -5.80 15.47
C PRO A 282 15.24 -6.51 14.42
N PHE A 283 14.13 -5.89 13.97
CA PHE A 283 13.28 -6.46 12.92
C PHE A 283 13.97 -6.44 11.56
N HIS A 284 14.72 -5.36 11.25
CA HIS A 284 15.53 -5.31 10.04
C HIS A 284 16.58 -6.42 10.03
N ASN A 285 17.30 -6.59 11.15
CA ASN A 285 18.32 -7.64 11.29
C ASN A 285 17.71 -9.03 11.11
N ASN A 286 16.57 -9.31 11.76
CA ASN A 286 15.85 -10.58 11.62
C ASN A 286 15.41 -10.83 10.18
N PHE A 287 14.88 -9.81 9.50
CA PHE A 287 14.49 -9.94 8.10
C PHE A 287 15.69 -10.35 7.22
N PHE A 288 16.84 -9.68 7.35
CA PHE A 288 18.02 -10.00 6.54
C PHE A 288 18.70 -11.31 6.94
N LEU A 289 18.54 -11.77 8.17
CA LEU A 289 18.95 -13.12 8.57
C LEU A 289 18.07 -14.19 7.92
N GLN A 290 16.77 -13.93 7.82
CA GLN A 290 15.82 -14.85 7.19
C GLN A 290 15.92 -14.81 5.67
N PHE A 291 16.15 -13.62 5.08
CA PHE A 291 16.21 -13.40 3.64
C PHE A 291 17.53 -12.72 3.22
N PRO A 292 18.68 -13.42 3.34
CA PRO A 292 19.99 -12.80 3.07
C PRO A 292 20.13 -12.29 1.62
N LYS A 293 19.44 -12.89 0.66
CA LYS A 293 19.43 -12.46 -0.75
C LYS A 293 18.70 -11.13 -0.97
N MET A 294 17.93 -10.65 0.02
CA MET A 294 17.22 -9.37 -0.03
C MET A 294 18.08 -8.20 0.47
N ASN A 295 19.32 -8.44 0.88
CA ASN A 295 20.25 -7.39 1.27
C ASN A 295 20.86 -6.74 0.01
N PHE A 296 20.11 -5.81 -0.59
CA PHE A 296 20.55 -5.06 -1.77
C PHE A 296 21.53 -3.92 -1.44
N ASN A 297 21.82 -3.67 -0.15
CA ASN A 297 22.70 -2.57 0.30
C ASN A 297 24.19 -2.78 0.00
N GLU A 298 24.61 -3.87 -0.60
CA GLU A 298 25.98 -4.00 -1.14
C GLU A 298 26.15 -3.26 -2.49
N VAL A 299 25.11 -2.53 -2.94
CA VAL A 299 25.07 -1.86 -4.27
C VAL A 299 24.60 -0.39 -4.19
N ILE A 300 24.42 0.18 -2.96
CA ILE A 300 24.10 1.63 -2.82
C ILE A 300 25.24 2.33 -2.10
#